data_20331d599f042108358a400d610fac0b
#
_entry.id   20331d599f042108358a400d610fac0b
#
_cell.length_a   1.000
_cell.length_b   1.000
_cell.length_c   1.000
_cell.angle_alpha   90.00
_cell.angle_beta   90.00
_cell.angle_gamma   90.00
#
_symmetry.space_group_name_H-M   'P 1'
#
loop_
_entity.id
_entity.type
_entity.pdbx_description
1 polymer ?
#
loop_
_entity_poly.entity_id
_entity_poly.type
_entity_poly.pdbx_seq_one_letter_code
_entity_poly.pdbx_strand_id
1 'polypeptide(L)'
;TLASGVPSWAAAGGSDFVRVATNTLGSATTTWTVDNIFSATYNQYMVLINARTGDNNIDLFMRFLDNSGSAISASNYRGFNGGGESGPSSVNNTQYAARWDDSSFKLVGAGGSMSSMGTPDAVNFQATMYFYKPNEATGYGARKSFYGHHWYNSNTDGRHMTGYCSGYYNDDDIQSRGLSIYSDTANAIGADSTILVYGLKHA
;
A
#
# COMPACT_ATOMS: atom_id res chain seq x y z
N THR A 1 32.86 23.22 -18.23
CA THR A 1 34.32 23.43 -18.30
C THR A 1 34.99 22.36 -17.44
N LEU A 2 35.84 21.56 -18.06
CA LEU A 2 36.67 20.59 -17.37
C LEU A 2 37.77 21.34 -16.63
N ALA A 3 37.67 21.50 -15.34
CA ALA A 3 38.79 21.87 -14.49
C ALA A 3 39.57 20.57 -14.21
N SER A 4 40.88 20.55 -14.61
CA SER A 4 41.81 19.45 -14.36
C SER A 4 41.57 18.10 -15.06
N GLY A 5 40.81 18.05 -16.15
CA GLY A 5 40.64 16.80 -16.93
C GLY A 5 39.86 15.69 -16.27
N VAL A 6 39.33 15.90 -15.08
CA VAL A 6 38.44 14.95 -14.37
C VAL A 6 37.01 15.46 -14.44
N PRO A 7 36.04 14.66 -14.91
CA PRO A 7 34.64 15.05 -14.85
C PRO A 7 34.23 15.29 -13.39
N SER A 8 33.96 16.52 -13.00
CA SER A 8 33.31 16.80 -11.74
C SER A 8 31.80 16.66 -11.94
N TRP A 9 31.21 15.64 -11.40
CA TRP A 9 29.79 15.53 -11.28
C TRP A 9 29.34 16.54 -10.19
N ALA A 10 28.62 17.56 -10.60
CA ALA A 10 27.87 18.34 -9.62
C ALA A 10 26.97 17.36 -8.86
N ALA A 11 26.93 17.49 -7.53
CA ALA A 11 25.94 16.77 -6.76
C ALA A 11 24.58 17.04 -7.41
N ALA A 12 23.91 15.99 -7.85
CA ALA A 12 22.54 16.11 -8.36
C ALA A 12 21.74 16.90 -7.33
N GLY A 13 21.11 17.98 -7.75
CA GLY A 13 20.18 18.71 -6.88
C GLY A 13 19.27 17.70 -6.25
N GLY A 14 19.05 17.81 -4.95
CA GLY A 14 18.50 16.77 -4.07
C GLY A 14 17.44 15.88 -4.71
N SER A 15 17.46 14.60 -4.34
CA SER A 15 16.54 13.59 -4.86
C SER A 15 15.08 14.11 -4.91
N ASP A 16 14.42 13.92 -6.04
CA ASP A 16 13.00 14.24 -6.20
C ASP A 16 12.12 13.40 -5.24
N PHE A 17 12.66 12.27 -4.77
CA PHE A 17 12.07 11.44 -3.73
C PHE A 17 12.68 11.76 -2.37
N VAL A 18 11.85 12.28 -1.47
CA VAL A 18 12.23 12.56 -0.09
C VAL A 18 11.61 11.51 0.82
N ARG A 19 12.43 10.80 1.58
CA ARG A 19 11.91 9.86 2.57
C ARG A 19 11.19 10.63 3.68
N VAL A 20 9.89 10.39 3.80
CA VAL A 20 8.99 11.03 4.78
C VAL A 20 8.93 10.22 6.06
N ALA A 21 8.82 8.89 5.93
CA ALA A 21 8.67 8.01 7.08
C ALA A 21 9.27 6.62 6.83
N THR A 22 9.66 5.99 7.92
CA THR A 22 9.93 4.56 8.04
C THR A 22 9.21 4.08 9.28
N ASN A 23 8.41 3.04 9.14
CA ASN A 23 7.73 2.40 10.26
C ASN A 23 7.97 0.90 10.22
N THR A 24 8.36 0.31 11.36
CA THR A 24 8.61 -1.12 11.51
C THR A 24 7.83 -1.60 12.72
N LEU A 25 7.08 -2.70 12.56
CA LEU A 25 6.36 -3.33 13.66
C LEU A 25 7.33 -4.08 14.58
N GLY A 26 7.29 -3.76 15.88
CA GLY A 26 8.04 -4.49 16.91
C GLY A 26 7.36 -5.78 17.40
N SER A 27 6.07 -5.94 17.13
CA SER A 27 5.26 -7.09 17.51
C SER A 27 4.12 -7.31 16.52
N ALA A 28 3.58 -8.53 16.51
CA ALA A 28 2.41 -8.83 15.68
C ALA A 28 1.18 -8.02 16.11
N THR A 29 0.36 -7.64 15.14
CA THR A 29 -0.84 -6.83 15.35
C THR A 29 -1.95 -7.18 14.35
N THR A 30 -3.19 -6.89 14.72
CA THR A 30 -4.34 -6.95 13.79
C THR A 30 -4.42 -5.69 12.94
N THR A 31 -3.96 -4.56 13.47
CA THR A 31 -4.04 -3.25 12.80
C THR A 31 -2.70 -2.53 12.90
N TRP A 32 -2.20 -2.10 11.77
CA TRP A 32 -0.96 -1.35 11.62
C TRP A 32 -1.27 0.06 11.13
N THR A 33 -1.18 1.01 12.04
CA THR A 33 -1.44 2.42 11.76
C THR A 33 -0.13 3.16 11.51
N VAL A 34 -0.03 3.85 10.38
CA VAL A 34 1.10 4.72 10.03
C VAL A 34 0.56 6.12 9.81
N ASP A 35 0.72 6.95 10.83
CA ASP A 35 0.14 8.28 10.90
C ASP A 35 1.14 9.38 10.53
N ASN A 36 0.62 10.57 10.19
CA ASN A 36 1.41 11.76 9.83
C ASN A 36 2.38 11.56 8.65
N ILE A 37 2.02 10.72 7.70
CA ILE A 37 2.83 10.45 6.51
C ILE A 37 2.39 11.25 5.28
N PHE A 38 1.19 11.79 5.28
CA PHE A 38 0.67 12.65 4.22
C PHE A 38 0.50 14.08 4.73
N SER A 39 0.98 15.04 3.96
CA SER A 39 0.90 16.47 4.26
C SER A 39 0.68 17.25 2.98
N ALA A 40 0.39 18.54 3.09
CA ALA A 40 0.28 19.45 1.94
C ALA A 40 1.62 19.73 1.25
N THR A 41 2.75 19.24 1.78
CA THR A 41 4.09 19.46 1.22
C THR A 41 4.29 18.73 -0.10
N TYR A 42 3.65 17.57 -0.28
CA TYR A 42 3.80 16.74 -1.46
C TYR A 42 2.44 16.40 -2.06
N ASN A 43 2.34 16.46 -3.37
CA ASN A 43 1.13 16.04 -4.09
C ASN A 43 1.11 14.54 -4.40
N GLN A 44 2.28 13.91 -4.39
CA GLN A 44 2.42 12.49 -4.68
C GLN A 44 3.29 11.81 -3.63
N TYR A 45 2.95 10.58 -3.33
CA TYR A 45 3.70 9.74 -2.40
C TYR A 45 3.89 8.35 -2.98
N MET A 46 5.08 7.79 -2.76
CA MET A 46 5.36 6.38 -2.98
C MET A 46 5.44 5.68 -1.63
N VAL A 47 4.67 4.62 -1.47
CA VAL A 47 4.64 3.80 -0.25
C VAL A 47 5.08 2.39 -0.60
N LEU A 48 6.15 1.94 0.04
CA LEU A 48 6.65 0.57 -0.08
C LEU A 48 6.23 -0.20 1.18
N ILE A 49 5.55 -1.31 0.98
CA ILE A 49 5.04 -2.15 2.06
C ILE A 49 5.69 -3.53 1.95
N ASN A 50 6.29 -3.99 3.04
CA ASN A 50 6.70 -5.38 3.22
C ASN A 50 5.99 -5.89 4.47
N ALA A 51 4.95 -6.68 4.31
CA ALA A 51 4.24 -7.25 5.42
C ALA A 51 4.58 -8.73 5.58
N ARG A 52 4.94 -9.11 6.80
CA ARG A 52 5.04 -10.49 7.24
C ARG A 52 3.69 -10.94 7.76
N THR A 53 3.42 -12.22 7.69
CA THR A 53 2.20 -12.76 8.30
C THR A 53 2.55 -13.52 9.56
N GLY A 54 1.71 -13.38 10.58
CA GLY A 54 1.76 -14.19 11.79
C GLY A 54 0.82 -15.40 11.72
N ASP A 55 0.06 -15.57 10.64
CA ASP A 55 -0.94 -16.62 10.49
C ASP A 55 -1.18 -16.96 9.01
N ASN A 56 -1.92 -18.06 8.76
CA ASN A 56 -2.34 -18.52 7.45
C ASN A 56 -3.72 -17.97 7.09
N ASN A 57 -4.01 -17.91 5.80
CA ASN A 57 -5.33 -17.55 5.27
C ASN A 57 -5.81 -16.15 5.69
N ILE A 58 -4.98 -15.14 5.43
CA ILE A 58 -5.17 -13.77 5.87
C ILE A 58 -5.56 -12.89 4.70
N ASP A 59 -6.59 -12.10 4.91
CA ASP A 59 -6.91 -10.96 4.08
C ASP A 59 -6.30 -9.67 4.64
N LEU A 60 -5.71 -8.85 3.78
CA LEU A 60 -5.23 -7.52 4.13
C LEU A 60 -6.10 -6.43 3.51
N PHE A 61 -6.40 -5.45 4.32
CA PHE A 61 -7.19 -4.28 3.96
C PHE A 61 -6.44 -3.00 4.26
N MET A 62 -6.80 -1.92 3.58
CA MET A 62 -6.25 -0.60 3.80
C MET A 62 -7.36 0.45 3.94
N ARG A 63 -7.16 1.38 4.87
CA ARG A 63 -7.98 2.59 5.06
C ARG A 63 -7.09 3.81 5.09
N PHE A 64 -7.64 4.93 4.69
CA PHE A 64 -7.05 6.23 5.02
C PHE A 64 -7.31 6.59 6.48
N LEU A 65 -6.44 7.41 7.05
CA LEU A 65 -6.66 8.07 8.35
C LEU A 65 -7.17 9.49 8.11
N ASP A 66 -8.14 9.92 8.88
CA ASP A 66 -8.62 11.30 8.89
C ASP A 66 -7.63 12.25 9.61
N ASN A 67 -7.99 13.52 9.72
CA ASN A 67 -7.17 14.53 10.40
C ASN A 67 -6.98 14.29 11.90
N SER A 68 -7.81 13.46 12.54
CA SER A 68 -7.65 13.05 13.93
C SER A 68 -6.73 11.84 14.09
N GLY A 69 -6.34 11.18 13.00
CA GLY A 69 -5.59 9.92 13.01
C GLY A 69 -6.50 8.69 13.14
N SER A 70 -7.81 8.85 13.00
CA SER A 70 -8.76 7.75 13.05
C SER A 70 -8.95 7.13 11.67
N ALA A 71 -9.08 5.80 11.61
CA ALA A 71 -9.33 5.11 10.36
C ALA A 71 -10.73 5.44 9.80
N ILE A 72 -10.77 5.90 8.56
CA ILE A 72 -12.02 6.22 7.87
C ILE A 72 -12.69 4.91 7.47
N SER A 73 -13.88 4.64 8.00
CA SER A 73 -14.64 3.39 7.76
C SER A 73 -15.95 3.61 7.00
N ALA A 74 -16.19 4.81 6.47
CA ALA A 74 -17.36 5.07 5.64
C ALA A 74 -17.29 4.26 4.32
N SER A 75 -18.46 3.83 3.83
CA SER A 75 -18.58 2.98 2.63
C SER A 75 -18.40 3.78 1.34
N ASN A 76 -17.28 4.47 1.21
CA ASN A 76 -16.92 5.32 0.07
C ASN A 76 -15.66 4.85 -0.66
N TYR A 77 -15.11 3.68 -0.30
CA TYR A 77 -13.95 3.11 -0.97
C TYR A 77 -14.36 2.41 -2.25
N ARG A 78 -13.68 2.76 -3.33
CA ARG A 78 -13.87 2.14 -4.64
C ARG A 78 -12.52 1.72 -5.17
N GLY A 79 -12.38 0.48 -5.59
CA GLY A 79 -11.10 -0.01 -6.01
C GLY A 79 -11.15 -1.29 -6.81
N PHE A 80 -10.02 -1.57 -7.40
CA PHE A 80 -9.75 -2.77 -8.16
C PHE A 80 -8.44 -3.40 -7.66
N ASN A 81 -8.48 -4.71 -7.49
CA ASN A 81 -7.31 -5.52 -7.20
C ASN A 81 -7.32 -6.72 -8.17
N GLY A 82 -6.24 -6.93 -8.89
CA GLY A 82 -6.15 -8.00 -9.87
C GLY A 82 -4.74 -8.46 -10.10
N GLY A 83 -4.59 -9.71 -10.53
CA GLY A 83 -3.29 -10.29 -10.80
C GLY A 83 -3.35 -11.70 -11.33
N GLY A 84 -2.19 -12.25 -11.59
CA GLY A 84 -1.97 -13.63 -12.02
C GLY A 84 -1.39 -14.47 -10.89
N GLU A 85 -1.79 -15.74 -10.86
CA GLU A 85 -1.26 -16.75 -9.97
C GLU A 85 -0.30 -17.65 -10.73
N SER A 86 0.89 -17.89 -10.19
CA SER A 86 1.84 -18.86 -10.73
C SER A 86 2.20 -19.91 -9.68
N GLY A 87 2.21 -21.17 -10.05
CA GLY A 87 2.55 -22.28 -9.18
C GLY A 87 3.38 -23.34 -9.90
N PRO A 88 3.86 -24.38 -9.18
CA PRO A 88 4.76 -25.39 -9.73
C PRO A 88 4.17 -26.17 -10.90
N SER A 89 2.88 -26.23 -11.04
CA SER A 89 2.19 -27.06 -12.04
C SER A 89 1.24 -26.31 -12.98
N SER A 90 1.01 -25.02 -12.75
CA SER A 90 0.12 -24.22 -13.61
C SER A 90 0.34 -22.73 -13.43
N VAL A 91 0.22 -21.99 -14.52
CA VAL A 91 -0.03 -20.55 -14.50
C VAL A 91 -1.53 -20.38 -14.62
N ASN A 92 -2.19 -20.00 -13.55
CA ASN A 92 -3.62 -19.78 -13.56
C ASN A 92 -3.97 -18.33 -13.82
N ASN A 93 -5.10 -18.17 -14.43
CA ASN A 93 -5.67 -16.97 -14.99
C ASN A 93 -5.75 -15.79 -14.03
N THR A 94 -5.80 -14.62 -14.64
CA THR A 94 -6.07 -13.33 -14.04
C THR A 94 -7.25 -13.40 -13.09
N GLN A 95 -6.97 -13.21 -11.82
CA GLN A 95 -7.98 -13.07 -10.79
C GLN A 95 -8.16 -11.57 -10.51
N TYR A 96 -9.38 -11.13 -10.38
CA TYR A 96 -9.67 -9.73 -10.08
C TYR A 96 -10.83 -9.57 -9.11
N ALA A 97 -10.79 -8.51 -8.32
CA ALA A 97 -11.91 -8.04 -7.54
C ALA A 97 -12.09 -6.55 -7.73
N ALA A 98 -13.26 -6.17 -8.14
CA ALA A 98 -13.71 -4.80 -8.08
C ALA A 98 -14.52 -4.61 -6.79
N ARG A 99 -14.28 -3.51 -6.08
CA ARG A 99 -15.02 -3.10 -4.89
C ARG A 99 -15.69 -1.77 -5.15
N TRP A 100 -16.92 -1.66 -4.72
CA TRP A 100 -17.74 -0.49 -4.92
C TRP A 100 -18.47 -0.15 -3.63
N ASP A 101 -18.25 1.08 -3.14
CA ASP A 101 -18.83 1.56 -1.90
C ASP A 101 -18.58 0.63 -0.68
N ASP A 102 -17.35 0.19 -0.53
CA ASP A 102 -16.88 -0.62 0.59
C ASP A 102 -16.30 0.27 1.71
N SER A 103 -16.12 -0.29 2.89
CA SER A 103 -15.55 0.40 4.06
C SER A 103 -14.00 0.41 4.07
N SER A 104 -13.36 -0.20 3.07
CA SER A 104 -11.90 -0.31 2.94
C SER A 104 -11.48 -0.75 1.54
N PHE A 105 -10.21 -0.57 1.20
CA PHE A 105 -9.59 -1.28 0.08
C PHE A 105 -9.12 -2.66 0.53
N LYS A 106 -9.39 -3.69 -0.27
CA LYS A 106 -8.83 -5.01 -0.07
C LYS A 106 -7.51 -5.13 -0.84
N LEU A 107 -6.40 -5.33 -0.13
CA LEU A 107 -5.05 -5.46 -0.71
C LEU A 107 -4.73 -6.91 -1.10
N VAL A 108 -5.20 -7.87 -0.31
CA VAL A 108 -4.99 -9.31 -0.49
C VAL A 108 -6.31 -10.02 -0.24
N GLY A 109 -6.54 -11.14 -0.90
CA GLY A 109 -7.76 -11.91 -0.72
C GLY A 109 -8.94 -11.26 -1.44
N ALA A 110 -8.90 -11.17 -2.73
CA ALA A 110 -10.00 -10.61 -3.51
C ALA A 110 -11.20 -11.54 -3.55
N GLY A 111 -12.38 -10.99 -3.34
CA GLY A 111 -13.66 -11.65 -3.22
C GLY A 111 -13.86 -12.89 -4.09
N GLY A 112 -13.72 -14.05 -3.51
CA GLY A 112 -14.02 -15.35 -4.09
C GLY A 112 -12.93 -15.99 -4.96
N SER A 113 -11.92 -15.26 -5.40
CA SER A 113 -10.96 -15.76 -6.39
C SER A 113 -9.49 -15.63 -6.00
N MET A 114 -9.09 -14.71 -5.14
CA MET A 114 -7.69 -14.59 -4.70
C MET A 114 -7.49 -15.29 -3.36
N SER A 115 -6.45 -16.09 -3.29
CA SER A 115 -6.06 -16.76 -2.04
C SER A 115 -5.54 -15.74 -1.04
N SER A 116 -5.79 -15.99 0.21
CA SER A 116 -5.20 -15.25 1.32
C SER A 116 -3.70 -15.49 1.41
N MET A 117 -2.96 -14.65 2.12
CA MET A 117 -1.52 -14.84 2.32
C MET A 117 -1.26 -16.17 3.05
N GLY A 118 -0.24 -16.91 2.59
CA GLY A 118 0.13 -18.20 3.14
C GLY A 118 1.33 -18.11 4.10
N THR A 119 1.68 -19.20 4.68
CA THR A 119 2.77 -19.52 5.61
C THR A 119 3.31 -18.44 6.54
N PRO A 120 3.26 -18.67 7.86
CA PRO A 120 3.88 -17.81 8.87
C PRO A 120 5.39 -17.62 8.61
N ASP A 121 5.94 -16.53 9.14
CA ASP A 121 7.38 -16.24 9.23
C ASP A 121 8.11 -15.84 7.95
N ALA A 122 7.44 -15.72 6.81
CA ALA A 122 8.04 -15.16 5.59
C ALA A 122 7.51 -13.74 5.30
N VAL A 123 8.26 -12.96 4.52
CA VAL A 123 7.68 -11.76 3.88
C VAL A 123 6.71 -12.25 2.83
N ASN A 124 5.43 -12.13 3.13
CA ASN A 124 4.38 -12.75 2.33
C ASN A 124 3.60 -11.75 1.49
N PHE A 125 3.74 -10.45 1.77
CA PHE A 125 3.14 -9.39 0.99
C PHE A 125 4.13 -8.26 0.77
N GLN A 126 4.32 -7.90 -0.49
CA GLN A 126 5.09 -6.73 -0.90
C GLN A 126 4.23 -5.89 -1.82
N ALA A 127 4.25 -4.58 -1.61
CA ALA A 127 3.58 -3.65 -2.51
C ALA A 127 4.39 -2.37 -2.70
N THR A 128 4.31 -1.82 -3.91
CA THR A 128 4.69 -0.46 -4.23
C THR A 128 3.44 0.28 -4.68
N MET A 129 3.06 1.29 -3.92
CA MET A 129 1.82 2.05 -4.14
C MET A 129 2.14 3.52 -4.30
N TYR A 130 1.46 4.17 -5.23
CA TYR A 130 1.56 5.60 -5.49
C TYR A 130 0.24 6.25 -5.13
N PHE A 131 0.29 7.23 -4.24
CA PHE A 131 -0.85 8.01 -3.79
C PHE A 131 -0.80 9.41 -4.40
N TYR A 132 -1.94 9.87 -4.89
CA TYR A 132 -2.07 11.21 -5.44
C TYR A 132 -2.96 12.06 -4.53
N LYS A 133 -2.45 13.22 -4.12
CA LYS A 133 -3.12 14.22 -3.29
C LYS A 133 -3.88 13.67 -2.07
N PRO A 134 -3.30 12.77 -1.27
CA PRO A 134 -4.03 12.14 -0.17
C PRO A 134 -4.43 13.15 0.92
N ASN A 135 -3.71 14.26 1.06
CA ASN A 135 -3.97 15.30 2.07
C ASN A 135 -4.85 16.45 1.55
N GLU A 136 -5.34 16.42 0.33
CA GLU A 136 -6.23 17.45 -0.21
C GLU A 136 -7.67 17.24 0.27
N ALA A 137 -8.34 18.31 0.73
CA ALA A 137 -9.68 18.25 1.32
C ALA A 137 -10.77 18.91 0.51
N THR A 138 -10.44 19.67 -0.52
CA THR A 138 -11.43 20.51 -1.19
C THR A 138 -11.33 20.48 -2.72
N GLY A 139 -12.48 20.46 -3.35
CA GLY A 139 -12.65 20.64 -4.79
C GLY A 139 -13.01 19.36 -5.55
N TYR A 140 -13.71 19.53 -6.65
CA TYR A 140 -14.00 18.48 -7.62
C TYR A 140 -12.66 17.87 -8.10
N GLY A 141 -12.35 16.66 -7.62
CA GLY A 141 -11.11 16.00 -7.93
C GLY A 141 -10.16 15.77 -6.75
N ALA A 142 -10.51 16.22 -5.53
CA ALA A 142 -9.76 15.93 -4.31
C ALA A 142 -9.90 14.46 -3.84
N ARG A 143 -10.32 13.57 -4.73
CA ARG A 143 -10.42 12.14 -4.43
C ARG A 143 -9.04 11.58 -4.15
N LYS A 144 -8.90 11.03 -2.97
CA LYS A 144 -7.68 10.33 -2.56
C LYS A 144 -7.54 9.07 -3.39
N SER A 145 -6.66 9.08 -4.36
CA SER A 145 -6.46 7.96 -5.27
C SER A 145 -5.10 7.31 -5.08
N PHE A 146 -5.05 6.04 -5.40
CA PHE A 146 -3.81 5.30 -5.47
C PHE A 146 -3.82 4.30 -6.60
N TYR A 147 -2.63 3.90 -7.02
CA TYR A 147 -2.39 2.74 -7.85
C TYR A 147 -1.07 2.09 -7.43
N GLY A 148 -0.89 0.82 -7.73
CA GLY A 148 0.33 0.13 -7.38
C GLY A 148 0.39 -1.29 -7.88
N HIS A 149 1.53 -1.91 -7.59
CA HIS A 149 1.80 -3.31 -7.84
C HIS A 149 2.00 -4.02 -6.51
N HIS A 150 1.58 -5.28 -6.47
CA HIS A 150 1.78 -6.11 -5.30
C HIS A 150 2.24 -7.52 -5.70
N TRP A 151 2.86 -8.17 -4.74
CA TRP A 151 3.22 -9.56 -4.78
C TRP A 151 2.96 -10.19 -3.40
N TYR A 152 2.45 -11.41 -3.40
CA TYR A 152 2.31 -12.17 -2.17
C TYR A 152 2.34 -13.68 -2.39
N ASN A 153 2.66 -14.44 -1.35
CA ASN A 153 2.53 -15.88 -1.33
C ASN A 153 1.08 -16.26 -1.06
N SER A 154 0.54 -17.12 -1.91
CA SER A 154 -0.75 -17.75 -1.68
C SER A 154 -0.60 -18.86 -0.61
N ASN A 155 -1.64 -19.09 0.16
CA ASN A 155 -1.71 -20.21 1.11
C ASN A 155 -1.86 -21.59 0.41
N THR A 156 -1.94 -21.62 -0.91
CA THR A 156 -2.18 -22.83 -1.69
C THR A 156 -0.89 -23.24 -2.40
N ASP A 157 -0.31 -24.38 -1.98
CA ASP A 157 0.74 -25.12 -2.69
C ASP A 157 1.93 -24.32 -3.24
N GLY A 158 2.44 -23.35 -2.49
CA GLY A 158 3.62 -22.56 -2.89
C GLY A 158 3.39 -21.66 -4.10
N ARG A 159 2.17 -21.25 -4.34
CA ARG A 159 1.83 -20.33 -5.42
C ARG A 159 2.17 -18.90 -5.04
N HIS A 160 2.54 -18.15 -6.06
CA HIS A 160 2.82 -16.73 -5.95
C HIS A 160 1.79 -15.93 -6.73
N MET A 161 1.31 -14.87 -6.11
CA MET A 161 0.42 -13.89 -6.72
C MET A 161 1.20 -12.65 -7.05
N THR A 162 1.08 -12.17 -8.28
CA THR A 162 1.56 -10.85 -8.67
C THR A 162 0.42 -10.09 -9.32
N GLY A 163 0.34 -8.80 -9.05
CA GLY A 163 -0.75 -8.04 -9.59
C GLY A 163 -0.62 -6.55 -9.40
N TYR A 164 -1.73 -5.90 -9.63
CA TYR A 164 -1.87 -4.46 -9.46
C TYR A 164 -3.15 -4.14 -8.69
N CYS A 165 -3.11 -3.03 -8.00
CA CYS A 165 -4.24 -2.48 -7.28
C CYS A 165 -4.39 -0.99 -7.61
N SER A 166 -5.61 -0.54 -7.64
CA SER A 166 -5.92 0.87 -7.78
C SER A 166 -7.23 1.19 -7.10
N GLY A 167 -7.39 2.42 -6.68
CA GLY A 167 -8.64 2.82 -6.06
C GLY A 167 -8.64 4.28 -5.66
N TYR A 168 -9.78 4.68 -5.14
CA TYR A 168 -9.96 6.01 -4.58
C TYR A 168 -11.01 5.98 -3.45
N TYR A 169 -10.88 6.94 -2.56
CA TYR A 169 -11.90 7.26 -1.57
C TYR A 169 -12.80 8.36 -2.13
N ASN A 170 -14.09 8.09 -2.25
CA ASN A 170 -15.07 8.96 -2.91
C ASN A 170 -15.72 9.92 -1.92
N ASP A 171 -14.90 10.72 -1.25
CA ASP A 171 -15.33 11.82 -0.39
C ASP A 171 -14.29 12.94 -0.48
N ASP A 172 -14.75 14.10 -0.89
CA ASP A 172 -13.90 15.23 -1.22
C ASP A 172 -13.61 16.11 0.01
N ASP A 173 -14.33 15.92 1.12
CA ASP A 173 -14.27 16.81 2.30
C ASP A 173 -13.30 16.33 3.37
N ILE A 174 -12.73 15.14 3.25
CA ILE A 174 -11.86 14.55 4.25
C ILE A 174 -10.41 14.59 3.79
N GLN A 175 -9.53 15.25 4.55
CA GLN A 175 -8.08 15.11 4.39
C GLN A 175 -7.60 13.77 4.95
N SER A 176 -6.64 13.16 4.29
CA SER A 176 -5.94 12.02 4.87
C SER A 176 -4.54 12.40 5.31
N ARG A 177 -4.18 12.00 6.51
CA ARG A 177 -2.83 12.19 7.06
C ARG A 177 -2.00 10.91 7.11
N GLY A 178 -2.62 9.75 6.85
CA GLY A 178 -1.93 8.47 6.95
C GLY A 178 -2.74 7.29 6.45
N LEU A 179 -2.25 6.10 6.78
CA LEU A 179 -2.83 4.81 6.40
C LEU A 179 -2.99 3.90 7.61
N SER A 180 -4.05 3.10 7.58
CA SER A 180 -4.25 1.94 8.45
C SER A 180 -4.32 0.69 7.57
N ILE A 181 -3.40 -0.26 7.81
CA ILE A 181 -3.44 -1.60 7.22
C ILE A 181 -3.94 -2.54 8.29
N TYR A 182 -4.92 -3.35 7.98
CA TYR A 182 -5.48 -4.28 8.96
C TYR A 182 -5.82 -5.62 8.32
N SER A 183 -5.95 -6.63 9.15
CA SER A 183 -6.36 -7.97 8.79
C SER A 183 -7.73 -8.29 9.42
N ASP A 184 -8.45 -9.21 8.81
CA ASP A 184 -9.64 -9.83 9.37
C ASP A 184 -9.32 -10.88 10.47
N THR A 185 -8.04 -11.27 10.59
CA THR A 185 -7.56 -12.23 11.57
C THR A 185 -6.72 -11.52 12.64
N ALA A 186 -6.90 -11.89 13.91
CA ALA A 186 -6.19 -11.31 15.04
C ALA A 186 -4.67 -11.57 14.94
N ASN A 187 -3.86 -10.52 15.19
CA ASN A 187 -2.39 -10.57 15.20
C ASN A 187 -1.75 -11.10 13.91
N ALA A 188 -2.45 -10.97 12.80
CA ALA A 188 -2.04 -11.55 11.53
C ALA A 188 -0.93 -10.80 10.81
N ILE A 189 -0.70 -9.52 11.12
CA ILE A 189 0.43 -8.75 10.59
C ILE A 189 1.59 -8.94 11.54
N GLY A 190 2.62 -9.64 11.09
CA GLY A 190 3.76 -10.09 11.93
C GLY A 190 4.73 -8.96 12.28
N ALA A 191 5.54 -9.20 13.31
CA ALA A 191 6.69 -8.36 13.63
C ALA A 191 7.65 -8.23 12.43
N ASP A 192 8.49 -7.19 12.46
CA ASP A 192 9.43 -6.83 11.37
C ASP A 192 8.77 -6.48 10.03
N SER A 193 7.44 -6.34 9.98
CA SER A 193 6.76 -5.71 8.85
C SER A 193 7.20 -4.25 8.73
N THR A 194 7.46 -3.78 7.51
CA THR A 194 8.00 -2.44 7.28
C THR A 194 7.19 -1.67 6.25
N ILE A 195 7.01 -0.37 6.52
CA ILE A 195 6.51 0.61 5.55
C ILE A 195 7.54 1.72 5.40
N LEU A 196 7.90 2.02 4.15
CA LEU A 196 8.69 3.18 3.76
C LEU A 196 7.82 4.13 2.97
N VAL A 197 7.87 5.41 3.29
CA VAL A 197 7.09 6.45 2.62
C VAL A 197 8.02 7.51 2.06
N TYR A 198 7.82 7.83 0.79
CA TYR A 198 8.54 8.88 0.09
C TYR A 198 7.54 9.90 -0.46
N GLY A 199 7.82 11.18 -0.24
CA GLY A 199 7.15 12.29 -0.90
C GLY A 199 7.88 12.65 -2.20
N LEU A 200 7.13 12.94 -3.25
CA LEU A 200 7.68 13.39 -4.53
C LEU A 200 7.64 14.91 -4.57
N LYS A 201 8.80 15.55 -4.69
CA LYS A 201 8.88 16.99 -4.95
C LYS A 201 8.49 17.28 -6.39
N HIS A 202 7.58 18.21 -6.56
CA HIS A 202 7.41 18.87 -7.86
C HIS A 202 8.39 20.02 -7.95
N ALA A 203 9.14 20.03 -9.03
CA ALA A 203 9.98 21.18 -9.39
C ALA A 203 9.11 22.38 -9.73
#